data_b0a5ac0c2e4228bc776ce8107ad58727
#
_entry.id   b0a5ac0c2e4228bc776ce8107ad58727
#
_cell.length_a   1.000
_cell.length_b   1.000
_cell.length_c   1.000
_cell.angle_alpha   90.00
_cell.angle_beta   90.00
_cell.angle_gamma   90.00
#
_symmetry.space_group_name_H-M   'P 1'
#
loop_
_entity.id
_entity.type
_entity.pdbx_description
1 polymer ?
#
loop_
_entity_poly.entity_id
_entity_poly.type
_entity_poly.pdbx_seq_one_letter_code
_entity_poly.pdbx_strand_id
1 'polypeptide(L)'
;MSDIVIASSNKGKINDFKVIFSDYNVIGINELIEDFDVEESGVTFEENARLKSEAAAKALNKTVIADDSGLEVDALEGAPGVYSARYAGEAKDDQANIEKLLQELEDKTDRSARFVCVISMTTADGKTVTFRGTVNGEITLARIGENGFGYDPIFYVPDKNKTMAQLTAKEKSEISHRRKAINQLQAFIKGEKS
;
A
#
# COMPACT_ATOMS: atom_id res chain seq x y z
N MET A 1 18.41 15.19 -8.89
CA MET A 1 17.45 14.14 -8.50
C MET A 1 16.05 14.67 -8.77
N SER A 2 15.25 13.94 -9.55
CA SER A 2 13.89 14.37 -9.87
C SER A 2 12.95 14.14 -8.69
N ASP A 3 12.01 15.05 -8.47
CA ASP A 3 11.04 14.94 -7.40
C ASP A 3 9.88 14.00 -7.79
N ILE A 4 9.45 13.18 -6.84
CA ILE A 4 8.21 12.41 -6.91
C ILE A 4 7.33 12.80 -5.73
N VAL A 5 6.14 13.30 -5.99
CA VAL A 5 5.16 13.64 -4.95
C VAL A 5 4.24 12.46 -4.70
N ILE A 6 4.15 12.05 -3.44
CA ILE A 6 3.28 10.95 -3.00
C ILE A 6 2.13 11.51 -2.17
N ALA A 7 0.90 11.28 -2.60
CA ALA A 7 -0.31 11.70 -1.87
C ALA A 7 -0.65 10.69 -0.77
N SER A 8 0.16 10.64 0.27
CA SER A 8 -0.04 9.81 1.46
C SER A 8 0.49 10.51 2.70
N SER A 9 -0.18 10.35 3.82
CA SER A 9 0.30 10.72 5.16
C SER A 9 0.87 9.53 5.93
N ASN A 10 0.75 8.33 5.41
CA ASN A 10 1.24 7.11 6.05
C ASN A 10 2.76 7.00 5.92
N LYS A 11 3.47 7.15 7.05
CA LYS A 11 4.94 7.12 7.10
C LYS A 11 5.53 5.79 6.61
N GLY A 12 4.88 4.66 6.89
CA GLY A 12 5.30 3.35 6.42
C GLY A 12 5.28 3.26 4.90
N LYS A 13 4.19 3.71 4.28
CA LYS A 13 4.08 3.78 2.82
C LYS A 13 5.12 4.71 2.20
N ILE A 14 5.30 5.90 2.76
CA ILE A 14 6.31 6.87 2.27
C ILE A 14 7.70 6.26 2.35
N ASN A 15 8.03 5.56 3.44
CA ASN A 15 9.32 4.87 3.56
C ASN A 15 9.50 3.76 2.52
N ASP A 16 8.47 2.98 2.24
CA ASP A 16 8.50 1.98 1.17
C ASP A 16 8.80 2.64 -0.19
N PHE A 17 8.14 3.76 -0.49
CA PHE A 17 8.41 4.51 -1.73
C PHE A 17 9.84 5.04 -1.79
N LYS A 18 10.38 5.57 -0.69
CA LYS A 18 11.78 6.04 -0.61
C LYS A 18 12.78 4.93 -0.90
N VAL A 19 12.53 3.72 -0.40
CA VAL A 19 13.41 2.56 -0.66
C VAL A 19 13.33 2.12 -2.12
N ILE A 20 12.13 2.09 -2.70
CA ILE A 20 11.92 1.65 -4.09
C ILE A 20 12.40 2.70 -5.10
N PHE A 21 12.12 3.97 -4.85
CA PHE A 21 12.55 5.10 -5.69
C PHE A 21 13.83 5.76 -5.16
N SER A 22 14.87 4.96 -4.91
CA SER A 22 16.14 5.42 -4.34
C SER A 22 16.86 6.51 -5.17
N ASP A 23 16.59 6.57 -6.47
CA ASP A 23 17.17 7.55 -7.40
C ASP A 23 16.36 8.84 -7.53
N TYR A 24 15.28 8.97 -6.75
CA TYR A 24 14.37 10.10 -6.76
C TYR A 24 14.31 10.78 -5.39
N ASN A 25 13.96 12.06 -5.40
CA ASN A 25 13.60 12.77 -4.17
C ASN A 25 12.10 12.56 -3.91
N VAL A 26 11.76 11.67 -2.99
CA VAL A 26 10.37 11.35 -2.64
C VAL A 26 9.86 12.34 -1.60
N ILE A 27 8.80 13.07 -1.95
CA ILE A 27 8.18 14.11 -1.13
C ILE A 27 6.75 13.67 -0.78
N GLY A 28 6.43 13.61 0.51
CA GLY A 28 5.06 13.39 0.97
C GLY A 28 4.21 14.64 0.76
N ILE A 29 2.93 14.48 0.42
CA ILE A 29 2.03 15.61 0.13
C ILE A 29 1.94 16.61 1.29
N ASN A 30 2.02 16.15 2.53
CA ASN A 30 1.94 17.01 3.72
C ASN A 30 3.17 17.88 3.94
N GLU A 31 4.25 17.64 3.21
CA GLU A 31 5.41 18.55 3.14
C GLU A 31 5.11 19.77 2.26
N LEU A 32 4.10 19.67 1.39
CA LEU A 32 3.72 20.72 0.43
C LEU A 32 2.38 21.38 0.76
N ILE A 33 1.43 20.61 1.29
CA ILE A 33 0.11 21.08 1.70
C ILE A 33 -0.15 20.54 3.11
N GLU A 34 -0.23 21.44 4.08
CA GLU A 34 -0.54 21.09 5.47
C GLU A 34 -1.94 20.46 5.56
N ASP A 35 -2.06 19.40 6.36
CA ASP A 35 -3.31 18.68 6.61
C ASP A 35 -4.07 18.24 5.35
N PHE A 36 -3.32 17.93 4.27
CA PHE A 36 -3.95 17.37 3.08
C PHE A 36 -4.62 16.04 3.41
N ASP A 37 -5.92 15.98 3.21
CA ASP A 37 -6.72 14.78 3.42
C ASP A 37 -7.78 14.65 2.32
N VAL A 38 -8.07 13.41 1.94
CA VAL A 38 -9.10 13.07 0.97
C VAL A 38 -9.89 11.90 1.52
N GLU A 39 -11.22 12.04 1.58
CA GLU A 39 -12.09 10.95 2.00
C GLU A 39 -11.98 9.76 1.03
N GLU A 40 -11.57 8.62 1.55
CA GLU A 40 -11.50 7.37 0.80
C GLU A 40 -12.86 6.69 0.78
N SER A 41 -13.80 7.25 0.01
CA SER A 41 -15.18 6.80 -0.12
C SER A 41 -15.39 5.71 -1.18
N GLY A 42 -14.34 5.31 -1.87
CA GLY A 42 -14.40 4.27 -2.90
C GLY A 42 -14.60 2.88 -2.30
N VAL A 43 -15.14 1.99 -3.10
CA VAL A 43 -15.36 0.58 -2.75
C VAL A 43 -14.28 -0.35 -3.30
N THR A 44 -13.37 0.19 -4.12
CA THR A 44 -12.20 -0.51 -4.66
C THR A 44 -10.92 0.25 -4.34
N PHE A 45 -9.78 -0.48 -4.39
CA PHE A 45 -8.46 0.15 -4.24
C PHE A 45 -8.18 1.16 -5.36
N GLU A 46 -8.60 0.85 -6.58
CA GLU A 46 -8.45 1.73 -7.74
C GLU A 46 -9.17 3.06 -7.54
N GLU A 47 -10.42 3.02 -7.08
CA GLU A 47 -11.21 4.23 -6.80
C GLU A 47 -10.54 5.11 -5.73
N ASN A 48 -10.11 4.53 -4.62
CA ASN A 48 -9.48 5.26 -3.53
C ASN A 48 -8.12 5.86 -3.94
N ALA A 49 -7.29 5.11 -4.66
CA ALA A 49 -6.02 5.62 -5.17
C ALA A 49 -6.24 6.81 -6.12
N ARG A 50 -7.21 6.72 -7.03
CA ARG A 50 -7.58 7.80 -7.95
C ARG A 50 -8.07 9.04 -7.23
N LEU A 51 -8.96 8.90 -6.25
CA LEU A 51 -9.47 10.03 -5.45
C LEU A 51 -8.31 10.86 -4.89
N LYS A 52 -7.30 10.19 -4.35
CA LYS A 52 -6.13 10.87 -3.76
C LYS A 52 -5.23 11.52 -4.80
N SER A 53 -4.86 10.80 -5.86
CA SER A 53 -3.96 11.35 -6.89
C SER A 53 -4.58 12.50 -7.67
N GLU A 54 -5.87 12.39 -8.00
CA GLU A 54 -6.60 13.41 -8.75
C GLU A 54 -6.78 14.69 -7.92
N ALA A 55 -7.16 14.57 -6.64
CA ALA A 55 -7.27 15.73 -5.74
C ALA A 55 -5.92 16.42 -5.52
N ALA A 56 -4.85 15.65 -5.30
CA ALA A 56 -3.52 16.18 -5.07
C ALA A 56 -2.93 16.83 -6.34
N ALA A 57 -3.09 16.20 -7.49
CA ALA A 57 -2.61 16.76 -8.76
C ALA A 57 -3.30 18.08 -9.09
N LYS A 58 -4.60 18.18 -8.84
CA LYS A 58 -5.37 19.41 -9.00
C LYS A 58 -4.90 20.51 -8.05
N ALA A 59 -4.68 20.17 -6.78
CA ALA A 59 -4.25 21.12 -5.76
C ALA A 59 -2.84 21.68 -6.02
N LEU A 60 -1.92 20.83 -6.50
CA LEU A 60 -0.51 21.19 -6.73
C LEU A 60 -0.22 21.64 -8.16
N ASN A 61 -1.11 21.38 -9.11
CA ASN A 61 -0.86 21.54 -10.54
C ASN A 61 0.42 20.80 -10.97
N LYS A 62 0.61 19.60 -10.47
CA LYS A 62 1.77 18.73 -10.70
C LYS A 62 1.34 17.29 -10.89
N THR A 63 2.22 16.48 -11.47
CA THR A 63 2.04 15.03 -11.48
C THR A 63 2.21 14.48 -10.07
N VAL A 64 1.23 13.71 -9.61
CA VAL A 64 1.21 13.12 -8.27
C VAL A 64 0.93 11.63 -8.37
N ILE A 65 1.61 10.87 -7.53
CA ILE A 65 1.38 9.44 -7.34
C ILE A 65 0.66 9.24 -6.01
N ALA A 66 -0.37 8.42 -6.02
CA ALA A 66 -1.05 7.95 -4.83
C ALA A 66 -1.12 6.43 -4.85
N ASP A 67 -1.32 5.83 -3.69
CA ASP A 67 -1.63 4.42 -3.59
C ASP A 67 -2.83 4.18 -2.69
N ASP A 68 -3.52 3.10 -2.93
CA ASP A 68 -4.36 2.45 -1.93
C ASP A 68 -3.94 0.98 -1.85
N SER A 69 -3.81 0.49 -0.64
CA SER A 69 -3.31 -0.85 -0.39
C SER A 69 -4.04 -1.47 0.78
N GLY A 70 -4.05 -2.78 0.81
CA GLY A 70 -4.67 -3.50 1.90
C GLY A 70 -4.44 -4.99 1.81
N LEU A 71 -5.03 -5.68 2.78
CA LEU A 71 -4.98 -7.11 2.93
C LEU A 71 -6.35 -7.71 2.57
N GLU A 72 -6.35 -8.70 1.71
CA GLU A 72 -7.53 -9.53 1.41
C GLU A 72 -7.33 -10.93 1.96
N VAL A 73 -8.29 -11.44 2.72
CA VAL A 73 -8.25 -12.77 3.32
C VAL A 73 -9.40 -13.61 2.77
N ASP A 74 -9.09 -14.73 2.16
CA ASP A 74 -10.08 -15.55 1.43
C ASP A 74 -11.19 -16.09 2.35
N ALA A 75 -10.84 -16.57 3.54
CA ALA A 75 -11.82 -17.06 4.52
C ALA A 75 -12.77 -15.98 5.06
N LEU A 76 -12.47 -14.71 4.84
CA LEU A 76 -13.29 -13.56 5.23
C LEU A 76 -13.87 -12.83 4.01
N GLU A 77 -14.01 -13.53 2.89
CA GLU A 77 -14.57 -12.99 1.65
C GLU A 77 -13.89 -11.71 1.14
N GLY A 78 -12.57 -11.63 1.35
CA GLY A 78 -11.76 -10.48 0.94
C GLY A 78 -11.59 -9.39 1.99
N ALA A 79 -12.25 -9.49 3.15
CA ALA A 79 -11.99 -8.55 4.25
C ALA A 79 -10.56 -8.74 4.80
N PRO A 80 -9.91 -7.71 5.33
CA PRO A 80 -10.36 -6.32 5.52
C PRO A 80 -10.48 -5.47 4.24
N GLY A 81 -9.78 -5.81 3.15
CA GLY A 81 -9.88 -5.11 1.86
C GLY A 81 -9.57 -3.60 1.99
N VAL A 82 -10.41 -2.75 1.43
CA VAL A 82 -10.23 -1.29 1.48
C VAL A 82 -10.29 -0.71 2.91
N TYR A 83 -10.79 -1.47 3.87
CA TYR A 83 -10.88 -1.08 5.28
C TYR A 83 -9.67 -1.50 6.11
N SER A 84 -8.61 -2.02 5.49
CA SER A 84 -7.46 -2.60 6.18
C SER A 84 -6.84 -1.70 7.25
N ALA A 85 -6.65 -0.43 6.97
CA ALA A 85 -6.06 0.51 7.93
C ALA A 85 -6.96 0.80 9.14
N ARG A 86 -8.28 0.74 8.97
CA ARG A 86 -9.30 1.06 9.99
C ARG A 86 -10.19 -0.13 10.34
N TYR A 87 -9.68 -1.34 10.20
CA TYR A 87 -10.45 -2.58 10.40
C TYR A 87 -11.02 -2.70 11.82
N ALA A 88 -10.24 -2.28 12.83
CA ALA A 88 -10.66 -2.25 14.23
C ALA A 88 -11.16 -0.86 14.69
N GLY A 89 -11.27 0.12 13.79
CA GLY A 89 -11.80 1.47 14.08
C GLY A 89 -10.98 2.61 13.50
N GLU A 90 -11.49 3.82 13.66
CA GLU A 90 -10.93 5.05 13.09
C GLU A 90 -9.57 5.45 13.69
N ALA A 91 -9.19 4.88 14.83
CA ALA A 91 -7.86 5.10 15.43
C ALA A 91 -6.71 4.58 14.57
N LYS A 92 -7.00 3.73 13.60
CA LYS A 92 -6.00 3.13 12.67
C LYS A 92 -4.85 2.44 13.43
N ASP A 93 -5.18 1.74 14.52
CA ASP A 93 -4.24 1.05 15.39
C ASP A 93 -3.88 -0.32 14.77
N ASP A 94 -2.63 -0.48 14.35
CA ASP A 94 -2.14 -1.72 13.74
C ASP A 94 -2.31 -2.93 14.66
N GLN A 95 -2.06 -2.76 15.95
CA GLN A 95 -2.19 -3.86 16.94
C GLN A 95 -3.64 -4.31 17.07
N ALA A 96 -4.57 -3.36 17.18
CA ALA A 96 -6.00 -3.65 17.27
C ALA A 96 -6.52 -4.30 15.98
N ASN A 97 -6.04 -3.86 14.81
CA ASN A 97 -6.39 -4.45 13.51
C ASN A 97 -5.93 -5.90 13.42
N ILE A 98 -4.70 -6.20 13.84
CA ILE A 98 -4.14 -7.56 13.87
C ILE A 98 -4.95 -8.44 14.83
N GLU A 99 -5.23 -7.96 16.03
CA GLU A 99 -6.01 -8.71 17.03
C GLU A 99 -7.39 -9.09 16.51
N LYS A 100 -8.09 -8.13 15.93
CA LYS A 100 -9.40 -8.38 15.31
C LYS A 100 -9.31 -9.45 14.22
N LEU A 101 -8.34 -9.35 13.32
CA LEU A 101 -8.18 -10.30 12.23
C LEU A 101 -7.87 -11.71 12.75
N LEU A 102 -6.96 -11.85 13.70
CA LEU A 102 -6.63 -13.15 14.30
C LEU A 102 -7.83 -13.78 15.00
N GLN A 103 -8.62 -12.96 15.70
CA GLN A 103 -9.85 -13.42 16.36
C GLN A 103 -10.89 -13.93 15.34
N GLU A 104 -11.08 -13.22 14.24
CA GLU A 104 -12.03 -13.64 13.18
C GLU A 104 -11.58 -14.90 12.43
N LEU A 105 -10.28 -15.22 12.47
CA LEU A 105 -9.70 -16.42 11.86
C LEU A 105 -9.50 -17.58 12.83
N GLU A 106 -9.88 -17.44 14.09
CA GLU A 106 -9.62 -18.43 15.14
C GLU A 106 -10.12 -19.83 14.80
N ASP A 107 -11.30 -19.93 14.19
CA ASP A 107 -11.94 -21.18 13.78
C ASP A 107 -11.75 -21.51 12.29
N LYS A 108 -10.94 -20.75 11.56
CA LYS A 108 -10.72 -20.92 10.12
C LYS A 108 -9.45 -21.73 9.86
N THR A 109 -9.58 -22.73 8.98
CA THR A 109 -8.44 -23.53 8.50
C THR A 109 -7.79 -22.94 7.28
N ASP A 110 -8.57 -22.33 6.37
CA ASP A 110 -8.03 -21.58 5.24
C ASP A 110 -7.50 -20.23 5.72
N ARG A 111 -6.21 -20.02 5.55
CA ARG A 111 -5.52 -18.80 5.95
C ARG A 111 -4.92 -18.06 4.76
N SER A 112 -5.35 -18.43 3.56
CA SER A 112 -4.87 -17.82 2.32
C SER A 112 -5.23 -16.32 2.28
N ALA A 113 -4.25 -15.51 1.93
CA ALA A 113 -4.40 -14.07 1.89
C ALA A 113 -3.49 -13.47 0.82
N ARG A 114 -3.71 -12.19 0.52
CA ARG A 114 -2.83 -11.40 -0.35
C ARG A 114 -2.79 -9.96 0.10
N PHE A 115 -1.62 -9.37 0.00
CA PHE A 115 -1.49 -7.93 -0.03
C PHE A 115 -1.77 -7.41 -1.43
N VAL A 116 -2.50 -6.31 -1.50
CA VAL A 116 -2.80 -5.60 -2.74
C VAL A 116 -2.29 -4.17 -2.63
N CYS A 117 -1.67 -3.67 -3.69
CA CYS A 117 -1.37 -2.26 -3.84
C CYS A 117 -1.83 -1.80 -5.22
N VAL A 118 -2.66 -0.78 -5.26
CA VAL A 118 -2.97 -0.06 -6.49
C VAL A 118 -2.29 1.30 -6.44
N ILE A 119 -1.50 1.60 -7.45
CA ILE A 119 -0.88 2.90 -7.64
C ILE A 119 -1.66 3.64 -8.70
N SER A 120 -1.97 4.89 -8.41
CA SER A 120 -2.57 5.84 -9.34
C SER A 120 -1.60 6.98 -9.60
N MET A 121 -1.35 7.29 -10.85
CA MET A 121 -0.60 8.47 -11.27
C MET A 121 -1.54 9.41 -12.01
N THR A 122 -1.66 10.62 -11.51
CA THR A 122 -2.42 11.68 -12.18
C THR A 122 -1.46 12.79 -12.60
N THR A 123 -1.46 13.11 -13.89
CA THR A 123 -0.65 14.18 -14.44
C THR A 123 -1.27 15.56 -14.18
N ALA A 124 -0.47 16.61 -14.33
CA ALA A 124 -0.94 17.99 -14.12
C ALA A 124 -2.14 18.37 -14.99
N ASP A 125 -2.28 17.76 -16.18
CA ASP A 125 -3.42 17.96 -17.09
C ASP A 125 -4.63 17.07 -16.78
N GLY A 126 -4.58 16.30 -15.67
CA GLY A 126 -5.71 15.54 -15.15
C GLY A 126 -5.88 14.12 -15.70
N LYS A 127 -4.91 13.61 -16.47
CA LYS A 127 -4.95 12.22 -16.94
C LYS A 127 -4.50 11.27 -15.84
N THR A 128 -5.26 10.20 -15.62
CA THR A 128 -5.00 9.21 -14.59
C THR A 128 -4.81 7.81 -15.17
N VAL A 129 -3.78 7.12 -14.68
CA VAL A 129 -3.52 5.69 -14.95
C VAL A 129 -3.35 4.95 -13.63
N THR A 130 -3.73 3.69 -13.60
CA THR A 130 -3.62 2.84 -12.39
C THR A 130 -2.88 1.55 -12.68
N PHE A 131 -2.15 1.05 -11.68
CA PHE A 131 -1.38 -0.20 -11.73
C PHE A 131 -1.61 -1.00 -10.45
N ARG A 132 -1.81 -2.29 -10.59
CA ARG A 132 -2.09 -3.20 -9.46
C ARG A 132 -0.99 -4.22 -9.29
N GLY A 133 -0.48 -4.35 -8.06
CA GLY A 133 0.45 -5.38 -7.65
C GLY A 133 -0.09 -6.19 -6.49
N THR A 134 0.21 -7.48 -6.44
CA THR A 134 -0.22 -8.38 -5.38
C THR A 134 0.91 -9.28 -4.91
N VAL A 135 0.87 -9.66 -3.64
CA VAL A 135 1.71 -10.70 -3.05
C VAL A 135 0.81 -11.69 -2.33
N ASN A 136 0.88 -12.95 -2.74
CA ASN A 136 0.13 -14.03 -2.09
C ASN A 136 0.90 -14.58 -0.89
N GLY A 137 0.18 -14.96 0.13
CA GLY A 137 0.73 -15.54 1.35
C GLY A 137 -0.34 -16.15 2.23
N GLU A 138 0.00 -16.30 3.49
CA GLU A 138 -0.89 -16.91 4.50
C GLU A 138 -0.83 -16.11 5.80
N ILE A 139 -1.97 -16.06 6.49
CA ILE A 139 -2.03 -15.43 7.82
C ILE A 139 -1.53 -16.43 8.87
N THR A 140 -0.55 -16.01 9.67
CA THR A 140 0.00 -16.80 10.78
C THR A 140 -0.97 -16.89 11.95
N LEU A 141 -0.68 -17.78 12.90
CA LEU A 141 -1.48 -17.91 14.13
C LEU A 141 -1.11 -16.84 15.18
N ALA A 142 0.08 -16.29 15.08
CA ALA A 142 0.60 -15.28 16.02
C ALA A 142 1.56 -14.34 15.29
N ARG A 143 1.86 -13.20 15.93
CA ARG A 143 2.83 -12.22 15.40
C ARG A 143 4.24 -12.81 15.38
N ILE A 144 4.97 -12.62 14.29
CA ILE A 144 6.35 -13.02 14.10
C ILE A 144 7.10 -11.90 13.40
N GLY A 145 8.13 -11.36 14.02
CA GLY A 145 8.96 -10.27 13.49
C GLY A 145 8.49 -8.88 13.91
N GLU A 146 9.37 -7.91 13.73
CA GLU A 146 9.18 -6.55 14.26
C GLU A 146 9.37 -5.45 13.22
N ASN A 147 9.76 -5.82 11.98
CA ASN A 147 9.97 -4.84 10.92
C ASN A 147 8.66 -4.49 10.20
N GLY A 148 8.68 -3.41 9.45
CA GLY A 148 7.54 -2.98 8.64
C GLY A 148 6.41 -2.35 9.45
N PHE A 149 5.18 -2.53 9.00
CA PHE A 149 3.98 -1.93 9.58
C PHE A 149 2.73 -2.71 9.20
N GLY A 150 1.57 -2.28 9.71
CA GLY A 150 0.29 -2.91 9.39
C GLY A 150 0.24 -4.37 9.78
N TYR A 151 -0.16 -5.23 8.86
CA TYR A 151 -0.33 -6.67 9.06
C TYR A 151 0.96 -7.47 8.82
N ASP A 152 2.10 -6.83 8.59
CA ASP A 152 3.36 -7.51 8.27
C ASP A 152 3.74 -8.63 9.25
N PRO A 153 3.53 -8.49 10.58
CA PRO A 153 3.88 -9.54 11.54
C PRO A 153 3.08 -10.83 11.42
N ILE A 154 1.93 -10.81 10.75
CA ILE A 154 1.07 -12.00 10.58
C ILE A 154 0.93 -12.45 9.13
N PHE A 155 1.65 -11.81 8.21
CA PHE A 155 1.64 -12.18 6.79
C PHE A 155 2.87 -13.01 6.44
N TYR A 156 2.69 -14.32 6.27
CA TYR A 156 3.74 -15.25 5.92
C TYR A 156 3.90 -15.36 4.40
N VAL A 157 5.15 -15.26 3.94
CA VAL A 157 5.53 -15.36 2.52
C VAL A 157 6.18 -16.74 2.29
N PRO A 158 5.49 -17.70 1.66
CA PRO A 158 6.02 -19.06 1.51
C PRO A 158 7.39 -19.13 0.83
N ASP A 159 7.59 -18.37 -0.24
CA ASP A 159 8.86 -18.35 -1.00
C ASP A 159 10.06 -17.89 -0.16
N LYS A 160 9.81 -17.11 0.88
CA LYS A 160 10.84 -16.59 1.79
C LYS A 160 10.96 -17.39 3.08
N ASN A 161 9.98 -18.23 3.38
CA ASN A 161 9.84 -18.93 4.65
C ASN A 161 9.93 -17.99 5.86
N LYS A 162 9.34 -16.79 5.72
CA LYS A 162 9.33 -15.70 6.71
C LYS A 162 8.05 -14.90 6.60
N THR A 163 7.70 -14.21 7.69
CA THR A 163 6.69 -13.14 7.60
C THR A 163 7.31 -11.89 7.00
N MET A 164 6.46 -10.99 6.49
CA MET A 164 6.92 -9.68 6.02
C MET A 164 7.70 -8.90 7.10
N ALA A 165 7.30 -9.03 8.37
CA ALA A 165 7.98 -8.38 9.48
C ALA A 165 9.35 -8.98 9.84
N GLN A 166 9.68 -10.15 9.31
CA GLN A 166 11.01 -10.76 9.45
C GLN A 166 11.98 -10.37 8.33
N LEU A 167 11.48 -9.69 7.29
CA LEU A 167 12.29 -9.22 6.19
C LEU A 167 12.89 -7.84 6.51
N THR A 168 14.08 -7.57 5.98
CA THR A 168 14.61 -6.20 5.99
C THR A 168 13.78 -5.32 5.04
N ALA A 169 13.88 -4.00 5.18
CA ALA A 169 13.21 -3.07 4.27
C ALA A 169 13.60 -3.32 2.81
N LYS A 170 14.87 -3.63 2.57
CA LYS A 170 15.38 -3.96 1.23
C LYS A 170 14.77 -5.26 0.71
N GLU A 171 14.79 -6.34 1.47
CA GLU A 171 14.20 -7.63 1.10
C GLU A 171 12.71 -7.50 0.80
N LYS A 172 11.95 -6.81 1.66
CA LYS A 172 10.53 -6.52 1.46
C LYS A 172 10.31 -5.71 0.18
N SER A 173 11.11 -4.67 -0.06
CA SER A 173 10.98 -3.82 -1.24
C SER A 173 11.16 -4.57 -2.57
N GLU A 174 11.89 -5.68 -2.57
CA GLU A 174 12.15 -6.48 -3.77
C GLU A 174 10.96 -7.34 -4.17
N ILE A 175 10.11 -7.74 -3.22
CA ILE A 175 9.02 -8.69 -3.44
C ILE A 175 7.62 -8.11 -3.19
N SER A 176 7.52 -6.93 -2.60
CA SER A 176 6.25 -6.38 -2.11
C SER A 176 5.23 -6.13 -3.23
N HIS A 177 3.97 -6.11 -2.84
CA HIS A 177 2.85 -5.69 -3.69
C HIS A 177 3.08 -4.28 -4.27
N ARG A 178 3.64 -3.37 -3.46
CA ARG A 178 3.98 -2.01 -3.90
C ARG A 178 5.09 -2.00 -4.94
N ARG A 179 6.14 -2.80 -4.76
CA ARG A 179 7.20 -2.95 -5.76
C ARG A 179 6.64 -3.41 -7.10
N LYS A 180 5.74 -4.39 -7.10
CA LYS A 180 5.14 -4.91 -8.32
C LYS A 180 4.31 -3.87 -9.06
N ALA A 181 3.51 -3.09 -8.32
CA ALA A 181 2.74 -1.99 -8.91
C ALA A 181 3.64 -0.87 -9.45
N ILE A 182 4.70 -0.50 -8.71
CA ILE A 182 5.67 0.52 -9.15
C ILE A 182 6.44 0.07 -10.38
N ASN A 183 6.82 -1.21 -10.47
CA ASN A 183 7.49 -1.72 -11.67
C ASN A 183 6.63 -1.54 -12.93
N GLN A 184 5.34 -1.75 -12.84
CA GLN A 184 4.40 -1.50 -13.95
C GLN A 184 4.34 -0.01 -14.29
N LEU A 185 4.27 0.86 -13.29
CA LEU A 185 4.31 2.31 -13.48
C LEU A 185 5.60 2.75 -14.17
N GLN A 186 6.76 2.26 -13.72
CA GLN A 186 8.04 2.59 -14.32
C GLN A 186 8.15 2.12 -15.78
N ALA A 187 7.63 0.94 -16.09
CA ALA A 187 7.56 0.44 -17.47
C ALA A 187 6.67 1.32 -18.37
N PHE A 188 5.54 1.77 -17.84
CA PHE A 188 4.64 2.69 -18.53
C PHE A 188 5.32 4.03 -18.84
N ILE A 189 5.98 4.64 -17.83
CA ILE A 189 6.70 5.91 -18.02
C ILE A 189 7.82 5.78 -19.06
N LYS A 190 8.55 4.66 -19.07
CA LYS A 190 9.59 4.39 -20.09
C LYS A 190 9.01 4.18 -21.47
N GLY A 191 7.85 3.54 -21.60
CA GLY A 191 7.15 3.35 -22.86
C GLY A 191 6.64 4.65 -23.48
N GLU A 192 6.22 5.61 -22.68
CA GLU A 192 5.80 6.93 -23.16
C GLU A 192 6.96 7.79 -23.65
N LYS A 193 8.19 7.48 -23.23
CA LYS A 193 9.41 8.20 -23.66
C LYS A 193 10.04 7.65 -24.92
N SER A 194 9.51 6.55 -25.41
CA SER A 194 9.91 5.95 -26.68
C SER A 194 8.92 6.27 -27.79
#